data_4b269fc3dab976c4d8486da2fb73c672
#
_entry.id   4b269fc3dab976c4d8486da2fb73c672
#
_cell.length_a   1.000
_cell.length_b   1.000
_cell.length_c   1.000
_cell.angle_alpha   90.00
_cell.angle_beta   90.00
_cell.angle_gamma   90.00
#
_symmetry.space_group_name_H-M   'P 1'
#
loop_
_entity.id
_entity.type
_entity.pdbx_description
1 polymer ?
#
loop_
_entity_poly.entity_id
_entity_poly.type
_entity_poly.pdbx_seq_one_letter_code
_entity_poly.pdbx_strand_id
1 'polypeptide(L)'
;YTFGGVPAVASLRPGTIVSTWTMDCFGGRVRSTSDLASEVCDPRLLNPQSGPFYVEGASPGDTLAVHFVSITPREAWGVSSTVPFFGALTATPVTAMLHESLLERTWIYEIDKRDGVVRYMAADTPFTAALPLDPMHGTVGVAPAAGEVLMSITPAAHGGNMDTPELRAGVTVYLGVNVEGGLFSVG
;
A
#
# COMPACT_ATOMS: atom_id res chain seq x y z
N TYR A 1 -0.83 -4.22 -9.91
CA TYR A 1 -0.18 -5.25 -9.09
C TYR A 1 1.32 -5.35 -9.36
N THR A 2 1.86 -4.58 -10.32
CA THR A 2 3.30 -4.53 -10.61
C THR A 2 3.75 -3.11 -10.88
N PHE A 3 4.99 -2.84 -10.54
CA PHE A 3 5.75 -1.71 -11.08
C PHE A 3 6.51 -2.19 -12.32
N GLY A 4 6.37 -1.49 -13.43
CA GLY A 4 6.84 -1.94 -14.75
C GLY A 4 5.93 -3.00 -15.40
N GLY A 5 6.18 -3.29 -16.66
CA GLY A 5 5.52 -4.35 -17.44
C GLY A 5 4.10 -4.04 -17.92
N VAL A 6 3.54 -2.88 -17.60
CA VAL A 6 2.19 -2.47 -18.01
C VAL A 6 2.19 -1.08 -18.63
N PRO A 7 1.32 -0.82 -19.63
CA PRO A 7 1.24 0.50 -20.26
C PRO A 7 0.64 1.54 -19.31
N ALA A 8 0.98 2.81 -19.54
CA ALA A 8 0.40 3.93 -18.82
C ALA A 8 -1.12 4.01 -19.04
N VAL A 9 -1.86 4.28 -17.96
CA VAL A 9 -3.32 4.49 -18.03
C VAL A 9 -3.69 5.92 -18.40
N ALA A 10 -2.78 6.88 -18.18
CA ALA A 10 -2.94 8.28 -18.56
C ALA A 10 -1.57 8.98 -18.67
N SER A 11 -1.53 10.08 -19.43
CA SER A 11 -0.39 10.99 -19.49
C SER A 11 -0.69 12.24 -18.68
N LEU A 12 0.27 12.69 -17.90
CA LEU A 12 0.17 13.83 -16.99
C LEU A 12 1.27 14.85 -17.30
N ARG A 13 0.89 16.12 -17.38
CA ARG A 13 1.88 17.21 -17.43
C ARG A 13 2.40 17.49 -16.03
N PRO A 14 3.69 17.88 -15.89
CA PRO A 14 4.20 18.38 -14.62
C PRO A 14 3.31 19.48 -14.02
N GLY A 15 3.06 19.43 -12.73
CA GLY A 15 2.16 20.35 -12.04
C GLY A 15 0.66 19.99 -12.11
N THR A 16 0.29 18.89 -12.76
CA THR A 16 -1.11 18.42 -12.76
C THR A 16 -1.49 17.90 -11.37
N ILE A 17 -2.69 18.28 -10.90
CA ILE A 17 -3.31 17.67 -9.72
C ILE A 17 -4.19 16.51 -10.19
N VAL A 18 -3.90 15.32 -9.67
CA VAL A 18 -4.65 14.09 -9.97
C VAL A 18 -5.53 13.74 -8.78
N SER A 19 -6.81 13.53 -9.01
CA SER A 19 -7.71 12.91 -8.05
C SER A 19 -7.93 11.46 -8.45
N THR A 20 -7.55 10.55 -7.58
CA THR A 20 -7.67 9.11 -7.78
C THR A 20 -8.12 8.41 -6.52
N TRP A 21 -8.29 7.11 -6.56
CA TRP A 21 -8.61 6.29 -5.41
C TRP A 21 -7.83 4.99 -5.47
N THR A 22 -7.60 4.39 -4.32
CA THR A 22 -6.93 3.10 -4.18
C THR A 22 -7.83 2.13 -3.42
N MET A 23 -7.58 0.84 -3.58
CA MET A 23 -8.22 -0.21 -2.79
C MET A 23 -7.33 -0.54 -1.58
N ASP A 24 -7.89 -1.26 -0.61
CA ASP A 24 -7.08 -1.89 0.45
C ASP A 24 -6.14 -2.94 -0.14
N CYS A 25 -5.09 -3.31 0.62
CA CYS A 25 -4.06 -4.23 0.17
C CYS A 25 -4.57 -5.64 -0.22
N PHE A 26 -5.74 -6.04 0.25
CA PHE A 26 -6.40 -7.30 -0.08
C PHE A 26 -7.35 -7.20 -1.29
N GLY A 27 -7.45 -6.02 -1.91
CA GLY A 27 -8.34 -5.79 -3.04
C GLY A 27 -9.83 -5.95 -2.71
N GLY A 28 -10.22 -5.65 -1.47
CA GLY A 28 -11.60 -5.75 -0.97
C GLY A 28 -12.07 -7.18 -0.76
N ARG A 29 -11.20 -8.16 -0.68
CA ARG A 29 -11.57 -9.58 -0.51
C ARG A 29 -11.75 -9.97 0.96
N VAL A 30 -11.02 -9.33 1.86
CA VAL A 30 -11.13 -9.54 3.31
C VAL A 30 -12.11 -8.50 3.86
N ARG A 31 -13.26 -8.93 4.37
CA ARG A 31 -14.36 -8.05 4.79
C ARG A 31 -14.91 -8.34 6.18
N SER A 32 -14.52 -9.45 6.75
CA SER A 32 -14.94 -9.88 8.07
C SER A 32 -13.78 -10.49 8.86
N THR A 33 -13.92 -10.59 10.15
CA THR A 33 -12.93 -11.26 11.01
C THR A 33 -12.82 -12.77 10.78
N SER A 34 -13.77 -13.36 10.05
CA SER A 34 -13.75 -14.76 9.64
C SER A 34 -13.05 -15.00 8.30
N ASP A 35 -12.78 -13.94 7.52
CA ASP A 35 -12.06 -14.09 6.25
C ASP A 35 -10.55 -14.18 6.54
N LEU A 36 -9.94 -15.30 6.21
CA LEU A 36 -8.50 -15.48 6.30
C LEU A 36 -7.86 -15.09 4.97
N ALA A 37 -6.90 -14.17 5.01
CA ALA A 37 -6.27 -13.65 3.80
C ALA A 37 -5.61 -14.77 2.95
N SER A 38 -5.05 -15.82 3.60
CA SER A 38 -4.47 -16.98 2.92
C SER A 38 -5.49 -17.82 2.15
N GLU A 39 -6.77 -17.74 2.52
CA GLU A 39 -7.85 -18.51 1.88
C GLU A 39 -8.58 -17.72 0.80
N VAL A 40 -8.80 -16.42 1.04
CA VAL A 40 -9.65 -15.59 0.16
C VAL A 40 -8.87 -14.72 -0.82
N CYS A 41 -7.55 -14.55 -0.63
CA CYS A 41 -6.72 -13.73 -1.51
C CYS A 41 -5.80 -14.57 -2.40
N ASP A 42 -5.56 -14.10 -3.61
CA ASP A 42 -4.46 -14.56 -4.46
C ASP A 42 -3.23 -13.69 -4.14
N PRO A 43 -2.09 -14.27 -3.67
CA PRO A 43 -0.90 -13.50 -3.35
C PRO A 43 -0.35 -12.66 -4.52
N ARG A 44 -0.66 -13.04 -5.75
CA ARG A 44 -0.26 -12.30 -6.97
C ARG A 44 -1.08 -11.03 -7.19
N LEU A 45 -2.20 -10.89 -6.48
CA LEU A 45 -3.17 -9.81 -6.61
C LEU A 45 -3.30 -8.99 -5.31
N LEU A 46 -2.23 -8.93 -4.52
CA LEU A 46 -2.13 -8.06 -3.35
C LEU A 46 -1.63 -6.66 -3.76
N ASN A 47 -1.90 -5.69 -2.92
CA ASN A 47 -1.53 -4.28 -3.10
C ASN A 47 -1.90 -3.75 -4.50
N PRO A 48 -3.21 -3.71 -4.84
CA PRO A 48 -3.67 -3.09 -6.08
C PRO A 48 -3.29 -1.60 -6.12
N GLN A 49 -2.92 -1.11 -7.30
CA GLN A 49 -2.43 0.25 -7.49
C GLN A 49 -3.29 1.01 -8.50
N SER A 50 -3.37 2.34 -8.33
CA SER A 50 -3.78 3.29 -9.36
C SER A 50 -2.56 3.73 -10.16
N GLY A 51 -2.69 3.73 -11.48
CA GLY A 51 -1.60 3.98 -12.43
C GLY A 51 -1.34 2.77 -13.34
N PRO A 52 -0.17 2.68 -14.00
CA PRO A 52 0.86 3.72 -13.97
C PRO A 52 0.49 4.98 -14.77
N PHE A 53 0.94 6.13 -14.27
CA PHE A 53 0.80 7.42 -14.94
C PHE A 53 2.11 7.77 -15.62
N TYR A 54 2.03 8.13 -16.92
CA TYR A 54 3.16 8.67 -17.66
C TYR A 54 3.28 10.17 -17.37
N VAL A 55 4.44 10.63 -16.92
CA VAL A 55 4.70 12.06 -16.69
C VAL A 55 5.46 12.64 -17.88
N GLU A 56 4.85 13.58 -18.60
CA GLU A 56 5.42 14.19 -19.79
C GLU A 56 6.75 14.89 -19.48
N GLY A 57 7.77 14.57 -20.26
CA GLY A 57 9.10 15.15 -20.14
C GLY A 57 9.97 14.56 -19.02
N ALA A 58 9.47 13.62 -18.25
CA ALA A 58 10.31 12.92 -17.27
C ALA A 58 11.17 11.85 -17.96
N SER A 59 12.49 11.94 -17.83
CA SER A 59 13.46 11.04 -18.45
C SER A 59 14.34 10.34 -17.41
N PRO A 60 14.93 9.19 -17.77
CA PRO A 60 15.85 8.48 -16.86
C PRO A 60 16.96 9.38 -16.32
N GLY A 61 17.12 9.37 -14.99
CA GLY A 61 18.05 10.24 -14.26
C GLY A 61 17.41 11.49 -13.65
N ASP A 62 16.20 11.83 -14.03
CA ASP A 62 15.41 12.89 -13.39
C ASP A 62 14.91 12.45 -12.01
N THR A 63 14.37 13.39 -11.27
CA THR A 63 13.66 13.15 -10.01
C THR A 63 12.21 13.60 -10.15
N LEU A 64 11.29 12.67 -9.94
CA LEU A 64 9.86 12.96 -9.86
C LEU A 64 9.50 13.37 -8.43
N ALA A 65 8.95 14.59 -8.27
CA ALA A 65 8.39 15.07 -7.02
C ALA A 65 6.88 14.88 -7.02
N VAL A 66 6.35 14.07 -6.12
CA VAL A 66 4.91 13.82 -5.96
C VAL A 66 4.45 14.37 -4.62
N HIS A 67 3.56 15.35 -4.65
CA HIS A 67 2.98 15.96 -3.45
C HIS A 67 1.60 15.39 -3.17
N PHE A 68 1.40 14.85 -1.98
CA PHE A 68 0.10 14.36 -1.50
C PHE A 68 -0.72 15.50 -0.93
N VAL A 69 -1.61 16.08 -1.73
CA VAL A 69 -2.45 17.21 -1.31
C VAL A 69 -3.43 16.80 -0.20
N SER A 70 -4.08 15.64 -0.38
CA SER A 70 -5.00 15.09 0.62
C SER A 70 -5.12 13.58 0.45
N ILE A 71 -5.28 12.88 1.55
CA ILE A 71 -5.58 11.45 1.60
C ILE A 71 -6.76 11.26 2.54
N THR A 72 -7.83 10.63 2.07
CA THR A 72 -9.03 10.41 2.87
C THR A 72 -9.48 8.97 2.72
N PRO A 73 -9.70 8.23 3.81
CA PRO A 73 -10.23 6.87 3.72
C PRO A 73 -11.54 6.85 2.93
N ARG A 74 -11.64 5.96 1.97
CA ARG A 74 -12.84 5.80 1.16
C ARG A 74 -13.97 5.20 1.99
N GLU A 75 -13.67 4.12 2.68
CA GLU A 75 -14.64 3.38 3.48
C GLU A 75 -14.69 3.90 4.93
N ALA A 76 -15.70 3.46 5.68
CA ALA A 76 -15.82 3.69 7.12
C ALA A 76 -15.20 2.54 7.93
N TRP A 77 -14.38 1.72 7.31
CA TRP A 77 -13.70 0.59 7.93
C TRP A 77 -12.32 0.37 7.31
N GLY A 78 -11.46 -0.30 8.05
CA GLY A 78 -10.15 -0.76 7.60
C GLY A 78 -9.93 -2.21 8.02
N VAL A 79 -8.89 -2.84 7.48
CA VAL A 79 -8.59 -4.24 7.73
C VAL A 79 -7.09 -4.46 7.86
N SER A 80 -6.71 -5.35 8.77
CA SER A 80 -5.37 -5.93 8.82
C SER A 80 -5.44 -7.43 9.08
N SER A 81 -4.40 -8.15 8.72
CA SER A 81 -4.30 -9.58 8.96
C SER A 81 -2.87 -9.98 9.28
N THR A 82 -2.72 -10.98 10.16
CA THR A 82 -1.50 -11.79 10.22
C THR A 82 -1.63 -12.91 9.19
N VAL A 83 -0.67 -13.02 8.27
CA VAL A 83 -0.71 -14.02 7.20
C VAL A 83 0.43 -15.01 7.40
N PRO A 84 0.19 -16.33 7.26
CA PRO A 84 1.24 -17.33 7.39
C PRO A 84 2.41 -17.05 6.44
N PHE A 85 3.61 -17.26 6.91
CA PHE A 85 4.87 -17.05 6.18
C PHE A 85 5.15 -15.60 5.76
N PHE A 86 4.39 -14.65 6.30
CA PHE A 86 4.53 -13.22 6.01
C PHE A 86 4.66 -12.42 7.31
N GLY A 87 5.77 -11.69 7.44
CA GLY A 87 6.08 -10.92 8.64
C GLY A 87 6.95 -11.64 9.67
N ALA A 88 7.51 -10.90 10.62
CA ALA A 88 8.51 -11.37 11.55
C ALA A 88 7.97 -12.28 12.67
N LEU A 89 6.67 -12.23 12.93
CA LEU A 89 6.03 -12.95 14.04
C LEU A 89 5.24 -14.19 13.62
N THR A 90 5.16 -14.46 12.33
CA THR A 90 4.51 -15.65 11.78
C THR A 90 5.52 -16.75 11.49
N ALA A 91 5.08 -18.02 11.55
CA ALA A 91 5.96 -19.14 11.26
C ALA A 91 6.46 -19.10 9.82
N THR A 92 7.74 -19.42 9.65
CA THR A 92 8.31 -19.75 8.35
C THR A 92 9.04 -21.10 8.43
N PRO A 93 9.20 -21.83 7.31
CA PRO A 93 9.93 -23.11 7.32
C PRO A 93 11.39 -23.01 7.74
N VAL A 94 11.95 -21.79 7.71
CA VAL A 94 13.41 -21.55 7.90
C VAL A 94 13.71 -20.62 9.09
N THR A 95 12.70 -20.04 9.72
CA THR A 95 12.89 -19.12 10.83
C THR A 95 12.59 -19.82 12.15
N ALA A 96 13.60 -19.97 13.00
CA ALA A 96 13.40 -20.37 14.38
C ALA A 96 12.86 -19.18 15.18
N MET A 97 11.79 -19.39 15.92
CA MET A 97 11.19 -18.39 16.79
C MET A 97 11.42 -18.75 18.25
N LEU A 98 11.54 -17.74 19.10
CA LEU A 98 11.68 -17.91 20.57
C LEU A 98 10.33 -18.12 21.28
N HIS A 99 9.24 -18.03 20.55
CA HIS A 99 7.87 -18.21 21.05
C HIS A 99 7.02 -18.89 19.97
N GLU A 100 5.84 -19.32 20.35
CA GLU A 100 4.86 -19.84 19.41
C GLU A 100 4.54 -18.79 18.32
N SER A 101 4.41 -19.26 17.10
CA SER A 101 4.06 -18.41 15.96
C SER A 101 2.66 -17.85 16.14
N LEU A 102 2.46 -16.60 15.73
CA LEU A 102 1.11 -16.06 15.67
C LEU A 102 0.27 -16.84 14.63
N LEU A 103 -0.93 -17.17 15.04
CA LEU A 103 -1.93 -17.74 14.13
C LEU A 103 -2.41 -16.67 13.16
N GLU A 104 -2.84 -17.11 11.98
CA GLU A 104 -3.53 -16.21 11.05
C GLU A 104 -4.81 -15.67 11.70
N ARG A 105 -5.00 -14.37 11.58
CA ARG A 105 -6.12 -13.66 12.17
C ARG A 105 -6.38 -12.35 11.42
N THR A 106 -7.64 -12.00 11.32
CA THR A 106 -8.09 -10.75 10.69
C THR A 106 -8.73 -9.83 11.72
N TRP A 107 -8.40 -8.54 11.64
CA TRP A 107 -9.04 -7.46 12.40
C TRP A 107 -9.73 -6.51 11.44
N ILE A 108 -10.94 -6.12 11.80
CA ILE A 108 -11.70 -5.06 11.13
C ILE A 108 -11.73 -3.86 12.08
N TYR A 109 -11.40 -2.69 11.55
CA TYR A 109 -11.37 -1.42 12.27
C TYR A 109 -12.54 -0.56 11.83
N GLU A 110 -13.23 0.06 12.77
CA GLU A 110 -14.17 1.13 12.46
C GLU A 110 -13.40 2.43 12.26
N ILE A 111 -13.70 3.17 11.19
CA ILE A 111 -13.11 4.47 10.88
C ILE A 111 -14.17 5.54 11.07
N ASP A 112 -14.02 6.36 12.10
CA ASP A 112 -14.83 7.53 12.34
C ASP A 112 -14.14 8.76 11.74
N LYS A 113 -14.56 9.13 10.52
CA LYS A 113 -14.00 10.29 9.79
C LYS A 113 -14.36 11.61 10.44
N ARG A 114 -15.48 11.68 11.17
CA ARG A 114 -15.96 12.90 11.83
C ARG A 114 -15.09 13.21 13.05
N ASP A 115 -14.86 12.21 13.87
CA ASP A 115 -14.09 12.35 15.10
C ASP A 115 -12.58 12.14 14.87
N GLY A 116 -12.18 11.74 13.64
CA GLY A 116 -10.78 11.54 13.28
C GLY A 116 -10.12 10.38 14.02
N VAL A 117 -10.85 9.28 14.23
CA VAL A 117 -10.36 8.12 14.98
C VAL A 117 -10.57 6.80 14.24
N VAL A 118 -9.68 5.85 14.52
CA VAL A 118 -9.78 4.44 14.13
C VAL A 118 -9.96 3.64 15.41
N ARG A 119 -11.00 2.79 15.46
CA ARG A 119 -11.29 1.95 16.63
C ARG A 119 -10.71 0.57 16.44
N TYR A 120 -9.74 0.23 17.27
CA TYR A 120 -9.21 -1.12 17.40
C TYR A 120 -10.01 -1.91 18.43
N MET A 121 -10.31 -3.17 18.13
CA MET A 121 -10.93 -4.14 19.03
C MET A 121 -10.05 -5.39 19.07
N ALA A 122 -9.60 -5.78 20.26
CA ALA A 122 -8.85 -7.01 20.42
C ALA A 122 -9.76 -8.24 20.21
N ALA A 123 -9.19 -9.30 19.60
CA ALA A 123 -9.97 -10.46 19.23
C ALA A 123 -10.39 -11.33 20.44
N ASP A 124 -9.55 -11.42 21.47
CA ASP A 124 -9.72 -12.40 22.56
C ASP A 124 -10.01 -11.76 23.92
N THR A 125 -10.12 -10.43 23.96
CA THR A 125 -10.37 -9.68 25.19
C THR A 125 -11.32 -8.52 24.92
N PRO A 126 -11.97 -7.95 25.93
CA PRO A 126 -12.81 -6.76 25.77
C PRO A 126 -12.00 -5.47 25.55
N PHE A 127 -10.69 -5.56 25.36
CA PHE A 127 -9.83 -4.38 25.15
C PHE A 127 -10.16 -3.69 23.83
N THR A 128 -10.34 -2.38 23.89
CA THR A 128 -10.52 -1.50 22.74
C THR A 128 -9.59 -0.30 22.85
N ALA A 129 -9.20 0.26 21.72
CA ALA A 129 -8.43 1.52 21.68
C ALA A 129 -8.94 2.42 20.56
N ALA A 130 -8.99 3.71 20.82
CA ALA A 130 -9.20 4.73 19.80
C ALA A 130 -7.83 5.30 19.40
N LEU A 131 -7.49 5.15 18.12
CA LEU A 131 -6.24 5.62 17.54
C LEU A 131 -6.52 6.85 16.67
N PRO A 132 -5.61 7.82 16.58
CA PRO A 132 -5.76 8.92 15.62
C PRO A 132 -5.87 8.39 14.19
N LEU A 133 -6.79 8.96 13.41
CA LEU A 133 -6.88 8.68 11.97
C LEU A 133 -5.81 9.50 11.24
N ASP A 134 -4.77 8.83 10.78
CA ASP A 134 -3.66 9.43 10.02
C ASP A 134 -3.39 8.58 8.76
N PRO A 135 -4.20 8.75 7.69
CA PRO A 135 -4.10 7.93 6.51
C PRO A 135 -2.84 8.24 5.70
N MET A 136 -2.22 7.18 5.18
CA MET A 136 -1.02 7.23 4.36
C MET A 136 -1.13 6.26 3.18
N HIS A 137 -0.25 6.41 2.18
CA HIS A 137 -0.07 5.41 1.13
C HIS A 137 1.09 4.48 1.47
N GLY A 138 0.83 3.18 1.54
CA GLY A 138 1.85 2.15 1.77
C GLY A 138 2.73 1.95 0.54
N THR A 139 2.12 1.99 -0.63
CA THR A 139 2.74 1.63 -1.91
C THR A 139 2.83 2.86 -2.82
N VAL A 140 4.03 3.37 -3.05
CA VAL A 140 4.29 4.56 -3.88
C VAL A 140 5.57 4.35 -4.67
N GLY A 141 5.55 4.44 -5.99
CA GLY A 141 6.75 4.22 -6.78
C GLY A 141 6.61 4.52 -8.26
N VAL A 142 7.70 4.28 -8.97
CA VAL A 142 7.84 4.42 -10.43
C VAL A 142 8.22 3.07 -11.04
N ALA A 143 8.25 2.95 -12.35
CA ALA A 143 8.75 1.74 -12.98
C ALA A 143 10.24 1.54 -12.65
N PRO A 144 10.68 0.30 -12.35
CA PRO A 144 12.09 -0.02 -12.14
C PRO A 144 12.91 0.10 -13.43
N ALA A 145 14.23 0.16 -13.26
CA ALA A 145 15.17 0.23 -14.37
C ALA A 145 15.26 -1.08 -15.18
N ALA A 146 15.92 -1.01 -16.32
CA ALA A 146 16.30 -2.18 -17.14
C ALA A 146 15.15 -3.11 -17.59
N GLY A 147 13.92 -2.60 -17.61
CA GLY A 147 12.74 -3.39 -18.00
C GLY A 147 12.30 -4.42 -16.96
N GLU A 148 12.78 -4.29 -15.73
CA GLU A 148 12.32 -5.14 -14.63
C GLU A 148 10.83 -4.96 -14.36
N VAL A 149 10.21 -6.02 -13.86
CA VAL A 149 8.83 -6.04 -13.39
C VAL A 149 8.82 -6.53 -11.96
N LEU A 150 8.44 -5.66 -11.03
CA LEU A 150 8.40 -5.98 -9.60
C LEU A 150 6.97 -5.99 -9.09
N MET A 151 6.64 -6.95 -8.24
CA MET A 151 5.33 -6.97 -7.58
C MET A 151 5.15 -5.75 -6.69
N SER A 152 3.92 -5.25 -6.62
CA SER A 152 3.57 -4.09 -5.79
C SER A 152 3.82 -4.26 -4.29
N ILE A 153 4.00 -5.47 -3.81
CA ILE A 153 4.33 -5.77 -2.41
C ILE A 153 5.84 -5.67 -2.09
N THR A 154 6.68 -5.40 -3.10
CA THR A 154 8.14 -5.39 -2.93
C THR A 154 8.67 -3.96 -2.94
N PRO A 155 9.28 -3.46 -1.87
CA PRO A 155 10.00 -2.19 -1.86
C PRO A 155 11.42 -2.35 -2.43
N ALA A 156 11.88 -1.40 -3.23
CA ALA A 156 13.25 -1.34 -3.76
C ALA A 156 13.63 0.09 -4.18
N ALA A 157 14.65 0.24 -5.03
CA ALA A 157 15.11 1.55 -5.51
C ALA A 157 14.04 2.36 -6.28
N HIS A 158 13.02 1.70 -6.80
CA HIS A 158 11.88 2.33 -7.49
C HIS A 158 10.81 2.90 -6.53
N GLY A 159 10.96 2.75 -5.22
CA GLY A 159 9.93 2.93 -4.22
C GLY A 159 9.25 1.61 -3.91
N GLY A 160 7.95 1.48 -4.19
CA GLY A 160 7.17 0.25 -3.96
C GLY A 160 6.44 0.27 -2.63
N ASN A 161 6.24 -0.88 -2.04
CA ASN A 161 5.53 -1.03 -0.76
C ASN A 161 6.44 -0.67 0.42
N MET A 162 6.69 0.62 0.58
CA MET A 162 7.59 1.14 1.59
C MET A 162 6.99 1.17 2.99
N ASP A 163 5.66 1.21 3.10
CA ASP A 163 4.90 1.29 4.35
C ASP A 163 5.43 2.38 5.31
N THR A 164 5.81 3.51 4.73
CA THR A 164 6.41 4.63 5.45
C THR A 164 5.31 5.58 5.94
N PRO A 165 5.08 5.71 7.26
CA PRO A 165 4.00 6.56 7.81
C PRO A 165 4.10 8.04 7.42
N GLU A 166 5.27 8.48 6.99
CA GLU A 166 5.51 9.82 6.50
C GLU A 166 4.85 10.09 5.13
N LEU A 167 4.46 9.07 4.36
CA LEU A 167 3.79 9.23 3.05
C LEU A 167 2.30 9.60 3.21
N ARG A 168 2.04 10.66 3.93
CA ARG A 168 0.72 11.20 4.27
C ARG A 168 0.44 12.54 3.60
N ALA A 169 -0.76 13.06 3.78
CA ALA A 169 -1.14 14.35 3.22
C ALA A 169 -0.19 15.49 3.67
N GLY A 170 0.13 16.40 2.77
CA GLY A 170 1.03 17.53 2.98
C GLY A 170 2.51 17.21 2.74
N VAL A 171 2.86 15.97 2.42
CA VAL A 171 4.26 15.54 2.19
C VAL A 171 4.56 15.44 0.70
N THR A 172 5.80 15.68 0.32
CA THR A 172 6.32 15.43 -1.03
C THR A 172 7.32 14.29 -0.98
N VAL A 173 7.06 13.24 -1.77
CA VAL A 173 8.02 12.17 -2.01
C VAL A 173 8.82 12.44 -3.28
N TYR A 174 10.10 12.12 -3.25
CA TYR A 174 11.02 12.25 -4.38
C TYR A 174 11.46 10.87 -4.83
N LEU A 175 11.19 10.54 -6.10
CA LEU A 175 11.48 9.24 -6.70
C LEU A 175 12.39 9.41 -7.90
N GLY A 176 13.45 8.62 -7.98
CA GLY A 176 14.34 8.61 -9.17
C GLY A 176 13.61 8.02 -10.37
N VAL A 177 13.63 8.72 -11.50
CA VAL A 177 13.06 8.26 -12.76
C VAL A 177 14.02 7.28 -13.43
N ASN A 178 13.54 6.07 -13.73
CA ASN A 178 14.34 5.01 -14.33
C ASN A 178 14.01 4.75 -15.79
N VAL A 179 12.80 5.13 -16.23
CA VAL A 179 12.30 4.94 -17.58
C VAL A 179 11.58 6.21 -18.04
N GLU A 180 11.42 6.38 -19.35
CA GLU A 180 10.67 7.52 -19.92
C GLU A 180 9.28 7.63 -19.30
N GLY A 181 8.93 8.84 -18.86
CA GLY A 181 7.67 9.13 -18.20
C GLY A 181 7.55 8.64 -16.79
N GLY A 182 8.58 8.01 -16.20
CA GLY A 182 8.64 7.50 -14.83
C GLY A 182 7.64 6.39 -14.52
N LEU A 183 6.46 6.38 -15.13
CA LEU A 183 5.37 5.41 -14.91
C LEU A 183 5.00 5.29 -13.41
N PHE A 184 4.55 6.39 -12.84
CA PHE A 184 4.19 6.52 -11.43
C PHE A 184 2.94 5.70 -11.08
N SER A 185 2.98 4.97 -9.98
CA SER A 185 1.84 4.25 -9.39
C SER A 185 1.75 4.46 -7.89
N VAL A 186 0.52 4.36 -7.36
CA VAL A 186 0.21 4.56 -5.94
C VAL A 186 -0.89 3.62 -5.47
N GLY A 187 -0.74 3.07 -4.25
CA GLY A 187 -1.69 2.15 -3.62
C GLY A 187 -1.70 2.21 -2.10
#